data_0a464a936c3aeef0fc685be1d7421450
#
_entry.id   0a464a936c3aeef0fc685be1d7421450
#
_cell.length_a   1.000
_cell.length_b   1.000
_cell.length_c   1.000
_cell.angle_alpha   90.00
_cell.angle_beta   90.00
_cell.angle_gamma   90.00
#
_symmetry.space_group_name_H-M   'P 1'
#
loop_
_entity.id
_entity.type
_entity.pdbx_description
1 polymer ?
#
loop_
_entity_poly.entity_id
_entity_poly.type
_entity_poly.pdbx_seq_one_letter_code
_entity_poly.pdbx_strand_id
1 'polypeptide(L)'
;MILLTLRDLRHRFVRFAVVTVLGAVVFTLLFVMTGLVEQFHREPVDTVDALGASTWVLPQGISGPFTAAAPFSTDAVAVVDADEFAPVIVGRAAVAQDGSEDVVLIGHEVDALGSPPIDEGRPVAAPGELVADDSLDVDIGDRVMIAGTELAVVGLTSDSTLLAGIPLVFTELTQAQDLVYDNRGVVSAVLASGEVRAIPQGTVATSAAGVADSALEPLDGAIASVDLVRVLLWIVAAVIIGAVVYLSALERLRDFAVLKAIGASNRSLLGSLALQAVLVALLAVALAAVLQLFLAPAFPLKVSVPTRAFWQLPLIAVGVALLAGLAGMRRVANSDPALAFSGASG
;
A
#
# COMPACT_ATOMS: atom_id res chain seq x y z
N MET A 1 4.65 -34.12 23.38
CA MET A 1 4.80 -32.67 23.57
C MET A 1 3.65 -31.85 22.99
N ILE A 2 3.26 -32.03 21.76
CA ILE A 2 2.12 -31.31 21.12
C ILE A 2 0.81 -31.47 21.91
N LEU A 3 0.50 -32.69 22.38
CA LEU A 3 -0.70 -33.00 23.20
C LEU A 3 -0.71 -32.27 24.54
N LEU A 4 0.45 -32.10 25.19
CA LEU A 4 0.58 -31.35 26.45
C LEU A 4 0.33 -29.85 26.20
N THR A 5 0.90 -29.29 25.13
CA THR A 5 0.71 -27.86 24.75
C THR A 5 -0.75 -27.56 24.41
N LEU A 6 -1.42 -28.45 23.67
CA LEU A 6 -2.85 -28.32 23.31
C LEU A 6 -3.77 -28.42 24.51
N ARG A 7 -3.49 -29.34 25.47
CA ARG A 7 -4.28 -29.51 26.70
C ARG A 7 -4.15 -28.31 27.64
N ASP A 8 -3.02 -27.66 27.62
CA ASP A 8 -2.69 -26.49 28.39
C ASP A 8 -3.34 -25.21 27.83
N LEU A 9 -3.35 -25.05 26.48
CA LEU A 9 -4.13 -24.02 25.80
C LEU A 9 -5.62 -24.09 26.18
N ARG A 10 -6.16 -25.30 26.34
CA ARG A 10 -7.56 -25.51 26.72
C ARG A 10 -7.84 -25.16 28.19
N HIS A 11 -6.89 -25.40 29.09
CA HIS A 11 -7.09 -25.12 30.53
C HIS A 11 -6.97 -23.64 30.88
N ARG A 12 -6.22 -22.86 30.06
CA ARG A 12 -6.00 -21.41 30.25
C ARG A 12 -6.53 -20.58 29.05
N PHE A 13 -7.60 -21.08 28.45
CA PHE A 13 -8.17 -20.57 27.20
C PHE A 13 -8.37 -19.05 27.21
N VAL A 14 -8.93 -18.48 28.30
CA VAL A 14 -9.24 -17.03 28.39
C VAL A 14 -7.98 -16.17 28.18
N ARG A 15 -6.88 -16.55 28.82
CA ARG A 15 -5.63 -15.81 28.72
C ARG A 15 -5.04 -15.87 27.31
N PHE A 16 -4.99 -17.08 26.74
CA PHE A 16 -4.50 -17.23 25.35
C PHE A 16 -5.39 -16.54 24.35
N ALA A 17 -6.71 -16.56 24.55
CA ALA A 17 -7.66 -15.85 23.73
C ALA A 17 -7.41 -14.33 23.76
N VAL A 18 -7.26 -13.74 24.95
CA VAL A 18 -6.98 -12.30 25.10
C VAL A 18 -5.70 -11.91 24.35
N VAL A 19 -4.63 -12.70 24.51
CA VAL A 19 -3.36 -12.40 23.84
C VAL A 19 -3.43 -12.60 22.33
N THR A 20 -4.11 -13.67 21.89
CA THR A 20 -4.33 -13.91 20.46
C THR A 20 -5.12 -12.76 19.84
N VAL A 21 -6.15 -12.24 20.52
CA VAL A 21 -6.94 -11.09 20.06
C VAL A 21 -6.07 -9.82 20.02
N LEU A 22 -5.30 -9.54 21.08
CA LEU A 22 -4.39 -8.38 21.07
C LEU A 22 -3.34 -8.48 19.97
N GLY A 23 -2.75 -9.67 19.79
CA GLY A 23 -1.82 -9.92 18.69
C GLY A 23 -2.50 -9.79 17.33
N ALA A 24 -3.73 -10.28 17.20
CA ALA A 24 -4.50 -10.17 15.97
C ALA A 24 -4.77 -8.71 15.58
N VAL A 25 -5.10 -7.85 16.52
CA VAL A 25 -5.26 -6.40 16.25
C VAL A 25 -3.97 -5.80 15.69
N VAL A 26 -2.82 -6.11 16.31
CA VAL A 26 -1.51 -5.60 15.84
C VAL A 26 -1.18 -6.14 14.45
N PHE A 27 -1.39 -7.44 14.20
CA PHE A 27 -1.15 -8.03 12.88
C PHE A 27 -2.16 -7.54 11.83
N THR A 28 -3.39 -7.21 12.22
CA THR A 28 -4.37 -6.58 11.31
C THR A 28 -3.85 -5.23 10.83
N LEU A 29 -3.36 -4.40 11.75
CA LEU A 29 -2.73 -3.13 11.38
C LEU A 29 -1.49 -3.33 10.49
N LEU A 30 -0.69 -4.38 10.75
CA LEU A 30 0.44 -4.72 9.88
C LEU A 30 0.00 -5.11 8.46
N PHE A 31 -1.10 -5.86 8.31
CA PHE A 31 -1.69 -6.16 7.00
C PHE A 31 -2.12 -4.89 6.29
N VAL A 32 -2.88 -4.03 6.98
CA VAL A 32 -3.38 -2.76 6.42
C VAL A 32 -2.23 -1.84 6.02
N MET A 33 -1.24 -1.63 6.90
CA MET A 33 -0.08 -0.80 6.59
C MET A 33 0.77 -1.37 5.44
N THR A 34 0.85 -2.70 5.33
CA THR A 34 1.52 -3.36 4.20
C THR A 34 0.74 -3.14 2.91
N GLY A 35 -0.58 -3.24 2.95
CA GLY A 35 -1.45 -2.98 1.82
C GLY A 35 -1.45 -1.52 1.38
N LEU A 36 -1.33 -0.58 2.31
CA LEU A 36 -1.24 0.85 2.01
C LEU A 36 0.07 1.19 1.27
N VAL A 37 1.21 0.69 1.76
CA VAL A 37 2.50 0.88 1.08
C VAL A 37 2.50 0.24 -0.30
N GLU A 38 1.90 -0.94 -0.44
CA GLU A 38 1.74 -1.60 -1.75
C GLU A 38 0.91 -0.77 -2.71
N GLN A 39 -0.20 -0.20 -2.22
CA GLN A 39 -1.07 0.67 -3.01
C GLN A 39 -0.30 1.89 -3.51
N PHE A 40 0.45 2.57 -2.66
CA PHE A 40 1.26 3.73 -3.07
C PHE A 40 2.23 3.42 -4.20
N HIS A 41 2.83 2.22 -4.22
CA HIS A 41 3.75 1.83 -5.28
C HIS A 41 3.05 1.35 -6.56
N ARG A 42 1.90 0.71 -6.43
CA ARG A 42 1.17 0.17 -7.58
C ARG A 42 0.39 1.22 -8.34
N GLU A 43 -0.24 2.13 -7.63
CA GLU A 43 -1.11 3.16 -8.18
C GLU A 43 -0.44 3.95 -9.33
N PRO A 44 0.77 4.53 -9.20
CA PRO A 44 1.41 5.23 -10.31
C PRO A 44 1.77 4.32 -11.50
N VAL A 45 2.17 3.07 -11.20
CA VAL A 45 2.54 2.11 -12.25
C VAL A 45 1.29 1.72 -13.05
N ASP A 46 0.22 1.31 -12.36
CA ASP A 46 -1.01 0.87 -13.01
C ASP A 46 -1.63 2.02 -13.84
N THR A 47 -1.61 3.26 -13.31
CA THR A 47 -2.13 4.45 -14.00
C THR A 47 -1.29 4.83 -15.23
N VAL A 48 0.04 4.87 -15.09
CA VAL A 48 0.92 5.23 -16.21
C VAL A 48 0.87 4.17 -17.31
N ASP A 49 0.83 2.90 -16.95
CA ASP A 49 0.72 1.78 -17.90
C ASP A 49 -0.63 1.81 -18.64
N ALA A 50 -1.72 2.19 -17.96
CA ALA A 50 -3.06 2.30 -18.55
C ALA A 50 -3.13 3.36 -19.68
N LEU A 51 -2.25 4.36 -19.67
CA LEU A 51 -2.15 5.37 -20.74
C LEU A 51 -1.48 4.85 -22.02
N GLY A 52 -0.99 3.61 -22.04
CA GLY A 52 -0.52 2.89 -23.23
C GLY A 52 0.86 3.33 -23.76
N ALA A 53 1.57 4.22 -23.09
CA ALA A 53 2.86 4.73 -23.51
C ALA A 53 4.03 3.98 -22.87
N SER A 54 5.00 3.53 -23.66
CA SER A 54 6.25 2.97 -23.15
C SER A 54 7.29 4.04 -22.83
N THR A 55 7.20 5.19 -23.50
CA THR A 55 8.13 6.31 -23.39
C THR A 55 7.36 7.64 -23.30
N TRP A 56 7.84 8.53 -22.45
CA TRP A 56 7.32 9.86 -22.24
C TRP A 56 8.38 10.88 -22.63
N VAL A 57 8.07 11.79 -23.52
CA VAL A 57 8.94 12.92 -23.87
C VAL A 57 8.56 14.10 -23.01
N LEU A 58 9.47 14.50 -22.12
CA LEU A 58 9.27 15.50 -21.08
C LEU A 58 10.27 16.67 -21.26
N PRO A 59 9.96 17.88 -20.82
CA PRO A 59 10.92 18.96 -20.71
C PRO A 59 12.11 18.57 -19.82
N GLN A 60 13.31 19.04 -20.15
CA GLN A 60 14.49 18.83 -19.30
C GLN A 60 14.30 19.49 -17.94
N GLY A 61 14.76 18.79 -16.88
CA GLY A 61 14.73 19.30 -15.51
C GLY A 61 13.49 18.94 -14.71
N ILE A 62 12.56 18.17 -15.28
CA ILE A 62 11.45 17.56 -14.54
C ILE A 62 11.56 16.04 -14.63
N SER A 63 11.19 15.37 -13.54
CA SER A 63 11.20 13.89 -13.45
C SER A 63 9.91 13.28 -14.00
N GLY A 64 8.79 14.02 -13.97
CA GLY A 64 7.49 13.57 -14.46
C GLY A 64 6.44 14.67 -14.51
N PRO A 65 5.37 14.48 -15.29
CA PRO A 65 4.36 15.52 -15.54
C PRO A 65 3.35 15.65 -14.38
N PHE A 66 3.29 14.68 -13.46
CA PHE A 66 2.34 14.65 -12.34
C PHE A 66 2.82 15.46 -11.14
N THR A 67 4.11 15.76 -11.06
CA THR A 67 4.74 16.43 -9.90
C THR A 67 5.17 17.86 -10.20
N ALA A 68 5.47 18.16 -11.46
CA ALA A 68 5.92 19.48 -11.88
C ALA A 68 5.27 19.86 -13.22
N ALA A 69 4.68 21.06 -13.27
CA ALA A 69 4.17 21.62 -14.51
C ALA A 69 5.30 22.36 -15.25
N ALA A 70 5.73 21.83 -16.37
CA ALA A 70 6.68 22.47 -17.26
C ALA A 70 6.22 22.26 -18.72
N PRO A 71 5.23 23.05 -19.18
CA PRO A 71 4.71 22.90 -20.53
C PRO A 71 5.73 23.35 -21.59
N PHE A 72 5.67 22.75 -22.77
CA PHE A 72 6.43 23.18 -23.97
C PHE A 72 5.51 23.37 -25.18
N SER A 73 6.01 24.05 -26.21
CA SER A 73 5.18 24.41 -27.36
C SER A 73 4.61 23.20 -28.09
N THR A 74 3.34 23.23 -28.45
CA THR A 74 2.70 22.24 -29.33
C THR A 74 3.43 22.08 -30.65
N ASP A 75 4.04 23.16 -31.21
CA ASP A 75 4.83 23.09 -32.42
C ASP A 75 6.02 22.10 -32.31
N ALA A 76 6.57 21.93 -31.14
CA ALA A 76 7.67 21.01 -30.91
C ALA A 76 7.22 19.52 -31.05
N VAL A 77 5.94 19.24 -30.91
CA VAL A 77 5.40 17.87 -31.09
C VAL A 77 5.67 17.34 -32.49
N ALA A 78 5.66 18.22 -33.49
CA ALA A 78 5.95 17.86 -34.88
C ALA A 78 7.39 17.36 -35.13
N VAL A 79 8.31 17.56 -34.15
CA VAL A 79 9.70 17.05 -34.22
C VAL A 79 9.81 15.64 -33.70
N VAL A 80 8.81 15.16 -32.96
CA VAL A 80 8.81 13.81 -32.41
C VAL A 80 8.67 12.81 -33.55
N ASP A 81 9.60 11.86 -33.63
CA ASP A 81 9.54 10.72 -34.55
C ASP A 81 9.54 9.43 -33.73
N ALA A 82 8.41 8.74 -33.69
CA ALA A 82 8.20 7.48 -33.03
C ALA A 82 7.20 6.63 -33.82
N ASP A 83 7.12 5.34 -33.53
CA ASP A 83 6.17 4.44 -34.21
C ASP A 83 4.73 4.90 -34.00
N GLU A 84 4.41 5.29 -32.75
CA GLU A 84 3.15 5.91 -32.37
C GLU A 84 3.44 6.98 -31.32
N PHE A 85 2.81 8.15 -31.43
CA PHE A 85 2.93 9.19 -30.40
C PHE A 85 1.69 10.08 -30.37
N ALA A 86 1.42 10.65 -29.21
CA ALA A 86 0.35 11.63 -29.01
C ALA A 86 0.72 12.66 -27.94
N PRO A 87 0.37 13.93 -28.11
CA PRO A 87 0.54 14.95 -27.09
C PRO A 87 -0.44 14.74 -25.95
N VAL A 88 -0.03 15.10 -24.73
CA VAL A 88 -0.87 15.01 -23.54
C VAL A 88 -0.72 16.27 -22.68
N ILE A 89 -1.83 16.69 -22.09
CA ILE A 89 -1.88 17.69 -21.03
C ILE A 89 -2.05 16.95 -19.71
N VAL A 90 -1.25 17.32 -18.74
CA VAL A 90 -1.43 16.89 -17.34
C VAL A 90 -1.51 18.15 -16.50
N GLY A 91 -2.57 18.27 -15.71
CA GLY A 91 -2.79 19.41 -14.84
C GLY A 91 -3.48 19.00 -13.54
N ARG A 92 -3.41 19.86 -12.53
CA ARG A 92 -4.22 19.72 -11.33
C ARG A 92 -5.41 20.64 -11.44
N ALA A 93 -6.57 20.13 -11.09
CA ALA A 93 -7.82 20.85 -11.06
C ALA A 93 -8.62 20.46 -9.82
N ALA A 94 -9.73 21.15 -9.61
CA ALA A 94 -10.69 20.77 -8.57
C ALA A 94 -12.06 20.59 -9.23
N VAL A 95 -12.73 19.51 -8.89
CA VAL A 95 -14.13 19.28 -9.21
C VAL A 95 -14.97 19.93 -8.13
N ALA A 96 -15.86 20.84 -8.53
CA ALA A 96 -16.86 21.45 -7.64
C ALA A 96 -18.18 20.72 -7.83
N GLN A 97 -18.52 19.82 -6.89
CA GLN A 97 -19.81 19.16 -6.79
C GLN A 97 -20.34 19.40 -5.38
N ASP A 98 -20.59 18.45 -4.52
CA ASP A 98 -21.03 18.67 -3.13
C ASP A 98 -19.90 19.13 -2.18
N GLY A 99 -18.79 19.60 -2.73
CA GLY A 99 -17.57 20.07 -2.10
C GLY A 99 -16.55 20.49 -3.14
N SER A 100 -15.28 20.58 -2.77
CA SER A 100 -14.17 20.74 -3.72
C SER A 100 -13.26 19.54 -3.55
N GLU A 101 -13.11 18.73 -4.58
CA GLU A 101 -12.25 17.56 -4.61
C GLU A 101 -11.13 17.76 -5.61
N ASP A 102 -9.89 17.55 -5.17
CA ASP A 102 -8.72 17.68 -6.03
C ASP A 102 -8.66 16.51 -7.01
N VAL A 103 -8.40 16.81 -8.29
CA VAL A 103 -8.27 15.83 -9.36
C VAL A 103 -7.02 16.09 -10.19
N VAL A 104 -6.50 15.04 -10.81
CA VAL A 104 -5.52 15.16 -11.90
C VAL A 104 -6.27 15.12 -13.22
N LEU A 105 -6.20 16.22 -13.97
CA LEU A 105 -6.80 16.33 -15.30
C LEU A 105 -5.80 15.84 -16.35
N ILE A 106 -6.23 14.91 -17.19
CA ILE A 106 -5.49 14.44 -18.36
C ILE A 106 -6.26 14.80 -19.62
N GLY A 107 -5.62 15.60 -20.48
CA GLY A 107 -6.12 15.89 -21.81
C GLY A 107 -5.40 15.06 -22.85
N HIS A 108 -6.13 14.36 -23.72
CA HIS A 108 -5.59 13.50 -24.74
C HIS A 108 -6.33 13.67 -26.07
N GLU A 109 -5.71 13.28 -27.19
CA GLU A 109 -6.40 13.18 -28.46
C GLU A 109 -7.35 11.99 -28.50
N VAL A 110 -8.43 12.13 -29.28
CA VAL A 110 -9.44 11.04 -29.41
C VAL A 110 -8.81 9.84 -30.12
N ASP A 111 -9.05 8.66 -29.57
CA ASP A 111 -8.54 7.36 -30.08
C ASP A 111 -7.00 7.28 -30.19
N ALA A 112 -6.27 8.04 -29.37
CA ALA A 112 -4.81 8.05 -29.31
C ALA A 112 -4.27 7.58 -27.95
N LEU A 113 -2.94 7.52 -27.83
CA LEU A 113 -2.27 7.27 -26.56
C LEU A 113 -2.73 8.30 -25.51
N GLY A 114 -2.86 7.85 -24.27
CA GLY A 114 -3.36 8.67 -23.16
C GLY A 114 -4.86 8.51 -22.90
N SER A 115 -5.58 7.77 -23.75
CA SER A 115 -6.98 7.41 -23.51
C SER A 115 -7.06 6.36 -22.39
N PRO A 116 -7.88 6.56 -21.34
CA PRO A 116 -8.02 5.58 -20.27
C PRO A 116 -8.81 4.34 -20.74
N PRO A 117 -8.65 3.19 -20.08
CA PRO A 117 -9.60 2.08 -20.21
C PRO A 117 -10.98 2.54 -19.72
N ILE A 118 -12.04 2.15 -20.40
CA ILE A 118 -13.42 2.51 -20.06
C ILE A 118 -14.12 1.29 -19.49
N ASP A 119 -14.63 1.41 -18.28
CA ASP A 119 -15.41 0.34 -17.63
C ASP A 119 -16.90 0.50 -17.90
N GLU A 120 -17.41 1.74 -17.88
CA GLU A 120 -18.80 2.04 -18.17
C GLU A 120 -18.92 3.27 -19.10
N GLY A 121 -19.93 3.29 -19.95
CA GLY A 121 -20.17 4.40 -20.88
C GLY A 121 -19.32 4.35 -22.15
N ARG A 122 -18.67 5.45 -22.50
CA ARG A 122 -17.87 5.59 -23.72
C ARG A 122 -16.66 6.53 -23.50
N PRO A 123 -15.62 6.43 -24.33
CA PRO A 123 -14.52 7.39 -24.30
C PRO A 123 -14.98 8.79 -24.68
N VAL A 124 -14.15 9.78 -24.33
CA VAL A 124 -14.29 11.17 -24.78
C VAL A 124 -14.20 11.22 -26.30
N ALA A 125 -15.13 11.94 -26.93
CA ALA A 125 -15.17 12.12 -28.38
C ALA A 125 -15.17 13.58 -28.81
N ALA A 126 -15.45 14.53 -27.92
CA ALA A 126 -15.55 15.94 -28.21
C ALA A 126 -15.21 16.81 -26.97
N PRO A 127 -14.85 18.11 -27.18
CA PRO A 127 -14.76 19.06 -26.08
C PRO A 127 -16.08 19.15 -25.30
N GLY A 128 -15.97 19.40 -23.99
CA GLY A 128 -17.12 19.43 -23.08
C GLY A 128 -17.52 18.07 -22.50
N GLU A 129 -16.83 17.00 -22.87
CA GLU A 129 -17.01 15.65 -22.34
C GLU A 129 -15.90 15.28 -21.37
N LEU A 130 -16.25 14.42 -20.41
CA LEU A 130 -15.36 13.95 -19.36
C LEU A 130 -15.51 12.46 -19.15
N VAL A 131 -14.41 11.74 -18.96
CA VAL A 131 -14.36 10.43 -18.33
C VAL A 131 -13.78 10.63 -16.95
N ALA A 132 -14.42 10.06 -15.93
CA ALA A 132 -14.03 10.20 -14.52
C ALA A 132 -13.67 8.85 -13.91
N ASP A 133 -12.76 8.86 -12.93
CA ASP A 133 -12.57 7.71 -12.06
C ASP A 133 -13.78 7.50 -11.16
N ASP A 134 -14.15 6.24 -10.91
CA ASP A 134 -15.33 5.85 -10.13
C ASP A 134 -15.28 6.30 -8.66
N SER A 135 -14.08 6.65 -8.16
CA SER A 135 -13.89 7.18 -6.81
C SER A 135 -14.45 8.60 -6.62
N LEU A 136 -14.75 9.33 -7.72
CA LEU A 136 -15.37 10.67 -7.67
C LEU A 136 -16.87 10.67 -7.32
N ASP A 137 -17.50 9.49 -7.19
CA ASP A 137 -18.92 9.34 -6.87
C ASP A 137 -19.84 10.14 -7.81
N VAL A 138 -19.56 10.08 -9.12
CA VAL A 138 -20.30 10.71 -10.21
C VAL A 138 -20.94 9.65 -11.13
N ASP A 139 -22.10 9.95 -11.68
CA ASP A 139 -22.78 9.07 -12.62
C ASP A 139 -22.64 9.54 -14.09
N ILE A 140 -22.78 8.60 -15.04
CA ILE A 140 -22.81 8.93 -16.46
C ILE A 140 -24.03 9.81 -16.76
N GLY A 141 -23.78 10.96 -17.38
CA GLY A 141 -24.76 11.99 -17.67
C GLY A 141 -24.76 13.17 -16.71
N ASP A 142 -24.05 13.04 -15.59
CA ASP A 142 -23.86 14.15 -14.66
C ASP A 142 -23.05 15.28 -15.31
N ARG A 143 -23.19 16.45 -14.74
CA ARG A 143 -22.40 17.63 -15.10
C ARG A 143 -21.55 18.08 -13.94
N VAL A 144 -20.27 18.09 -14.16
CA VAL A 144 -19.28 18.50 -13.14
C VAL A 144 -18.59 19.78 -13.54
N MET A 145 -18.31 20.64 -12.57
CA MET A 145 -17.63 21.91 -12.78
C MET A 145 -16.12 21.71 -12.53
N ILE A 146 -15.30 21.94 -13.55
CA ILE A 146 -13.83 21.90 -13.44
C ILE A 146 -13.27 23.24 -13.88
N ALA A 147 -12.49 23.90 -13.04
CA ALA A 147 -11.90 25.22 -13.31
C ALA A 147 -12.91 26.26 -13.85
N GLY A 148 -14.16 26.19 -13.42
CA GLY A 148 -15.22 27.11 -13.84
C GLY A 148 -15.93 26.73 -15.15
N THR A 149 -15.59 25.60 -15.76
CA THR A 149 -16.23 25.06 -16.98
C THR A 149 -17.06 23.83 -16.64
N GLU A 150 -18.27 23.75 -17.16
CA GLU A 150 -19.16 22.61 -16.98
C GLU A 150 -18.87 21.53 -18.02
N LEU A 151 -18.56 20.31 -17.58
CA LEU A 151 -18.27 19.15 -18.42
C LEU A 151 -19.28 18.03 -18.16
N ALA A 152 -19.66 17.28 -19.18
CA ALA A 152 -20.58 16.16 -19.08
C ALA A 152 -19.82 14.86 -18.90
N VAL A 153 -20.14 14.07 -17.87
CA VAL A 153 -19.57 12.75 -17.66
C VAL A 153 -20.15 11.78 -18.69
N VAL A 154 -19.31 11.23 -19.56
CA VAL A 154 -19.70 10.31 -20.64
C VAL A 154 -19.24 8.88 -20.44
N GLY A 155 -18.31 8.66 -19.52
CA GLY A 155 -17.79 7.34 -19.17
C GLY A 155 -17.12 7.36 -17.80
N LEU A 156 -16.98 6.16 -17.26
CA LEU A 156 -16.29 5.90 -15.99
C LEU A 156 -15.13 4.93 -16.22
N THR A 157 -14.07 5.14 -15.48
CA THR A 157 -12.91 4.26 -15.38
C THR A 157 -12.68 3.92 -13.91
N SER A 158 -12.01 2.83 -13.62
CA SER A 158 -11.66 2.44 -12.26
C SER A 158 -10.16 2.35 -12.08
N ASP A 159 -9.71 2.46 -10.83
CA ASP A 159 -8.30 2.38 -10.46
C ASP A 159 -7.40 3.43 -11.15
N SER A 160 -7.97 4.50 -11.68
CA SER A 160 -7.28 5.63 -12.32
C SER A 160 -7.06 6.73 -11.29
N THR A 161 -6.19 6.46 -10.32
CA THR A 161 -5.84 7.40 -9.24
C THR A 161 -4.33 7.62 -9.19
N LEU A 162 -3.88 8.73 -8.58
CA LEU A 162 -2.48 9.07 -8.35
C LEU A 162 -2.30 9.79 -7.02
N LEU A 163 -1.06 9.85 -6.52
CA LEU A 163 -0.66 10.64 -5.36
C LEU A 163 -1.47 10.30 -4.10
N ALA A 164 -1.65 9.01 -3.83
CA ALA A 164 -2.40 8.47 -2.70
C ALA A 164 -3.93 8.66 -2.84
N GLY A 165 -4.46 8.32 -4.00
CA GLY A 165 -5.90 8.24 -4.24
C GLY A 165 -6.53 9.49 -4.81
N ILE A 166 -5.74 10.46 -5.35
CA ILE A 166 -6.31 11.58 -6.10
C ILE A 166 -6.87 11.05 -7.42
N PRO A 167 -8.18 11.20 -7.69
CA PRO A 167 -8.81 10.69 -8.90
C PRO A 167 -8.28 11.37 -10.16
N LEU A 168 -8.20 10.60 -11.25
CA LEU A 168 -7.95 11.15 -12.58
C LEU A 168 -9.28 11.43 -13.29
N VAL A 169 -9.25 12.49 -14.05
CA VAL A 169 -10.32 12.84 -14.99
C VAL A 169 -9.71 13.09 -16.38
N PHE A 170 -10.39 12.60 -17.39
CA PHE A 170 -9.91 12.62 -18.77
C PHE A 170 -10.84 13.43 -19.64
N THR A 171 -10.27 14.29 -20.47
CA THR A 171 -11.02 15.11 -21.42
C THR A 171 -10.25 15.24 -22.75
N GLU A 172 -10.87 15.84 -23.75
CA GLU A 172 -10.21 16.09 -25.03
C GLU A 172 -9.08 17.09 -24.85
N LEU A 173 -8.01 16.96 -25.68
CA LEU A 173 -6.76 17.71 -25.58
C LEU A 173 -6.96 19.21 -25.59
N THR A 174 -7.79 19.75 -26.52
CA THR A 174 -8.02 21.20 -26.64
C THR A 174 -8.81 21.73 -25.44
N GLN A 175 -9.75 20.93 -24.91
CA GLN A 175 -10.46 21.29 -23.68
C GLN A 175 -9.51 21.38 -22.49
N ALA A 176 -8.58 20.42 -22.37
CA ALA A 176 -7.57 20.44 -21.31
C ALA A 176 -6.58 21.61 -21.46
N GLN A 177 -6.20 21.97 -22.72
CA GLN A 177 -5.38 23.16 -22.98
C GLN A 177 -6.06 24.44 -22.49
N ASP A 178 -7.36 24.56 -22.70
CA ASP A 178 -8.14 25.71 -22.23
C ASP A 178 -8.19 25.75 -20.69
N LEU A 179 -8.53 24.61 -20.06
CA LEU A 179 -8.70 24.51 -18.59
C LEU A 179 -7.39 24.71 -17.81
N VAL A 180 -6.26 24.20 -18.32
CA VAL A 180 -4.98 24.19 -17.58
C VAL A 180 -4.06 25.33 -17.99
N TYR A 181 -4.08 25.73 -19.27
CA TYR A 181 -3.11 26.66 -19.84
C TYR A 181 -3.71 27.85 -20.58
N ASP A 182 -5.01 28.16 -20.38
CA ASP A 182 -5.69 29.26 -21.04
C ASP A 182 -5.48 29.24 -22.57
N ASN A 183 -5.52 28.07 -23.19
CA ASN A 183 -5.34 27.83 -24.64
C ASN A 183 -4.03 28.39 -25.23
N ARG A 184 -2.91 28.28 -24.49
CA ARG A 184 -1.61 28.86 -24.92
C ARG A 184 -0.86 28.05 -25.96
N GLY A 185 -1.43 26.95 -26.49
CA GLY A 185 -0.75 26.11 -27.48
C GLY A 185 0.48 25.38 -26.92
N VAL A 186 0.34 24.82 -25.72
CA VAL A 186 1.39 24.07 -25.05
C VAL A 186 0.88 22.68 -24.66
N VAL A 187 1.82 21.76 -24.43
CA VAL A 187 1.57 20.40 -23.95
C VAL A 187 2.45 20.10 -22.73
N SER A 188 2.02 19.20 -21.87
CA SER A 188 2.79 18.78 -20.68
C SER A 188 3.83 17.73 -21.03
N ALA A 189 3.48 16.82 -21.95
CA ALA A 189 4.32 15.73 -22.40
C ALA A 189 3.89 15.24 -23.78
N VAL A 190 4.73 14.41 -24.40
CA VAL A 190 4.32 13.57 -25.54
C VAL A 190 4.48 12.11 -25.12
N LEU A 191 3.40 11.36 -25.24
CA LEU A 191 3.38 9.91 -25.08
C LEU A 191 3.94 9.29 -26.35
N ALA A 192 4.73 8.23 -26.22
CA ALA A 192 5.23 7.48 -27.35
C ALA A 192 5.23 5.99 -27.05
N SER A 193 5.00 5.19 -28.09
CA SER A 193 5.06 3.73 -28.04
C SER A 193 5.94 3.24 -29.20
N GLY A 194 6.65 2.12 -28.97
CA GLY A 194 7.61 1.60 -29.92
C GLY A 194 8.95 2.34 -29.92
N GLU A 195 9.61 2.40 -31.09
CA GLU A 195 10.94 3.01 -31.23
C GLU A 195 10.83 4.52 -31.36
N VAL A 196 11.51 5.26 -30.47
CA VAL A 196 11.62 6.73 -30.53
C VAL A 196 12.94 7.10 -31.20
N ARG A 197 12.86 7.76 -32.38
CA ARG A 197 14.01 8.09 -33.23
C ARG A 197 14.46 9.53 -33.05
N ALA A 198 13.52 10.45 -32.79
CA ALA A 198 13.82 11.85 -32.54
C ALA A 198 12.91 12.50 -31.52
N ILE A 199 13.47 13.39 -30.72
CA ILE A 199 12.76 14.20 -29.74
C ILE A 199 13.15 15.68 -29.89
N PRO A 200 12.30 16.65 -29.48
CA PRO A 200 12.59 18.07 -29.52
C PRO A 200 13.82 18.44 -28.66
N GLN A 201 14.51 19.53 -29.08
CA GLN A 201 15.58 20.09 -28.25
C GLN A 201 15.01 20.60 -26.89
N GLY A 202 15.74 20.38 -25.80
CA GLY A 202 15.30 20.77 -24.48
C GLY A 202 14.30 19.78 -23.83
N THR A 203 14.11 18.62 -24.46
CA THR A 203 13.31 17.53 -23.89
C THR A 203 14.18 16.30 -23.58
N VAL A 204 13.63 15.36 -22.85
CA VAL A 204 14.22 14.07 -22.48
C VAL A 204 13.19 12.96 -22.65
N ALA A 205 13.63 11.82 -23.16
CA ALA A 205 12.81 10.61 -23.18
C ALA A 205 12.97 9.86 -21.87
N THR A 206 11.87 9.60 -21.19
CA THR A 206 11.81 8.88 -19.91
C THR A 206 10.90 7.67 -20.09
N SER A 207 11.26 6.52 -19.52
CA SER A 207 10.40 5.33 -19.56
C SER A 207 9.14 5.52 -18.71
N ALA A 208 8.07 4.78 -19.02
CA ALA A 208 6.86 4.74 -18.21
C ALA A 208 7.17 4.45 -16.73
N ALA A 209 8.07 3.50 -16.44
CA ALA A 209 8.52 3.22 -15.08
C ALA A 209 9.19 4.44 -14.41
N GLY A 210 10.04 5.19 -15.14
CA GLY A 210 10.66 6.41 -14.61
C GLY A 210 9.65 7.51 -14.27
N VAL A 211 8.59 7.63 -15.09
CA VAL A 211 7.47 8.56 -14.80
C VAL A 211 6.67 8.11 -13.58
N ALA A 212 6.37 6.82 -13.48
CA ALA A 212 5.69 6.26 -12.31
C ALA A 212 6.52 6.45 -11.02
N ASP A 213 7.82 6.20 -11.08
CA ASP A 213 8.73 6.44 -9.94
C ASP A 213 8.75 7.92 -9.53
N SER A 214 8.73 8.84 -10.51
CA SER A 214 8.70 10.28 -10.21
C SER A 214 7.42 10.73 -9.51
N ALA A 215 6.30 10.06 -9.78
CA ALA A 215 5.03 10.32 -9.11
C ALA A 215 5.04 9.90 -7.62
N LEU A 216 6.01 9.05 -7.21
CA LEU A 216 6.21 8.66 -5.80
C LEU A 216 7.01 9.69 -5.00
N GLU A 217 7.84 10.53 -5.64
CA GLU A 217 8.71 11.49 -4.94
C GLU A 217 7.96 12.34 -3.87
N PRO A 218 6.76 12.89 -4.13
CA PRO A 218 6.02 13.64 -3.11
C PRO A 218 5.53 12.77 -1.94
N LEU A 219 5.43 11.46 -2.13
CA LEU A 219 4.93 10.50 -1.14
C LEU A 219 6.04 9.86 -0.31
N ASP A 220 7.33 10.08 -0.64
CA ASP A 220 8.46 9.47 0.07
C ASP A 220 8.40 9.67 1.58
N GLY A 221 8.07 10.88 2.03
CA GLY A 221 7.90 11.19 3.46
C GLY A 221 6.73 10.43 4.11
N ALA A 222 5.63 10.26 3.38
CA ALA A 222 4.48 9.51 3.85
C ALA A 222 4.79 8.01 3.91
N ILE A 223 5.41 7.46 2.87
CA ILE A 223 5.85 6.06 2.81
C ILE A 223 6.82 5.75 3.94
N ALA A 224 7.84 6.60 4.15
CA ALA A 224 8.79 6.44 5.25
C ALA A 224 8.11 6.47 6.63
N SER A 225 7.09 7.31 6.81
CA SER A 225 6.30 7.37 8.04
C SER A 225 5.49 6.10 8.28
N VAL A 226 4.86 5.55 7.24
CA VAL A 226 4.13 4.28 7.31
C VAL A 226 5.09 3.12 7.60
N ASP A 227 6.27 3.09 6.99
CA ASP A 227 7.29 2.08 7.26
C ASP A 227 7.81 2.14 8.70
N LEU A 228 8.00 3.34 9.26
CA LEU A 228 8.33 3.51 10.67
C LEU A 228 7.24 2.92 11.57
N VAL A 229 5.97 3.21 11.29
CA VAL A 229 4.82 2.64 12.02
C VAL A 229 4.83 1.11 11.93
N ARG A 230 5.11 0.53 10.75
CA ARG A 230 5.23 -0.93 10.58
C ARG A 230 6.33 -1.52 11.46
N VAL A 231 7.50 -0.88 11.52
CA VAL A 231 8.59 -1.30 12.42
C VAL A 231 8.15 -1.26 13.88
N LEU A 232 7.49 -0.20 14.31
CA LEU A 232 6.96 -0.09 15.68
C LEU A 232 5.91 -1.17 15.97
N LEU A 233 5.04 -1.48 15.04
CA LEU A 233 4.05 -2.57 15.20
C LEU A 233 4.74 -3.93 15.34
N TRP A 234 5.84 -4.20 14.61
CA TRP A 234 6.63 -5.41 14.79
C TRP A 234 7.26 -5.49 16.19
N ILE A 235 7.76 -4.38 16.72
CA ILE A 235 8.29 -4.30 18.09
C ILE A 235 7.18 -4.59 19.11
N VAL A 236 6.00 -3.99 18.92
CA VAL A 236 4.84 -4.22 19.80
C VAL A 236 4.40 -5.70 19.76
N ALA A 237 4.32 -6.30 18.56
CA ALA A 237 4.01 -7.72 18.40
C ALA A 237 5.04 -8.60 19.13
N ALA A 238 6.32 -8.29 19.01
CA ALA A 238 7.40 -9.01 19.70
C ALA A 238 7.28 -8.90 21.23
N VAL A 239 6.96 -7.72 21.74
CA VAL A 239 6.75 -7.48 23.18
C VAL A 239 5.55 -8.25 23.71
N ILE A 240 4.42 -8.23 22.99
CA ILE A 240 3.20 -8.98 23.37
C ILE A 240 3.50 -10.48 23.44
N ILE A 241 4.09 -11.04 22.37
CA ILE A 241 4.43 -12.47 22.31
C ILE A 241 5.45 -12.82 23.41
N GLY A 242 6.48 -11.99 23.57
CA GLY A 242 7.51 -12.17 24.60
C GLY A 242 6.97 -12.15 26.01
N ALA A 243 6.06 -11.21 26.33
CA ALA A 243 5.41 -11.11 27.63
C ALA A 243 4.60 -12.37 27.96
N VAL A 244 3.88 -12.91 26.97
CA VAL A 244 3.10 -14.15 27.15
C VAL A 244 3.97 -15.35 27.42
N VAL A 245 5.04 -15.50 26.63
CA VAL A 245 6.00 -16.60 26.84
C VAL A 245 6.66 -16.48 28.20
N TYR A 246 7.08 -15.28 28.59
CA TYR A 246 7.67 -15.02 29.91
C TYR A 246 6.73 -15.36 31.06
N LEU A 247 5.48 -14.87 31.01
CA LEU A 247 4.48 -15.19 32.05
C LEU A 247 4.17 -16.70 32.11
N SER A 248 4.05 -17.33 30.92
CA SER A 248 3.82 -18.80 30.86
C SER A 248 4.99 -19.58 31.43
N ALA A 249 6.21 -19.12 31.25
CA ALA A 249 7.40 -19.73 31.81
C ALA A 249 7.47 -19.57 33.35
N LEU A 250 7.13 -18.36 33.88
CA LEU A 250 7.10 -18.10 35.32
C LEU A 250 6.09 -19.01 36.06
N GLU A 251 4.90 -19.16 35.50
CA GLU A 251 3.86 -19.99 36.09
C GLU A 251 4.21 -21.49 36.13
N ARG A 252 5.10 -21.93 35.28
CA ARG A 252 5.55 -23.33 35.16
C ARG A 252 6.90 -23.60 35.79
N LEU A 253 7.48 -22.66 36.51
CA LEU A 253 8.79 -22.87 37.14
C LEU A 253 8.82 -24.13 38.03
N ARG A 254 7.76 -24.39 38.83
CA ARG A 254 7.65 -25.60 39.66
C ARG A 254 7.57 -26.87 38.80
N ASP A 255 6.74 -26.85 37.76
CA ASP A 255 6.59 -28.01 36.86
C ASP A 255 7.91 -28.30 36.13
N PHE A 256 8.63 -27.26 35.72
CA PHE A 256 9.94 -27.37 35.07
C PHE A 256 11.01 -27.91 36.05
N ALA A 257 10.96 -27.51 37.32
CA ALA A 257 11.86 -28.04 38.33
C ALA A 257 11.63 -29.55 38.55
N VAL A 258 10.37 -29.99 38.63
CA VAL A 258 10.01 -31.40 38.74
C VAL A 258 10.42 -32.20 37.52
N LEU A 259 10.13 -31.67 36.31
CA LEU A 259 10.51 -32.33 35.06
C LEU A 259 12.04 -32.45 34.89
N LYS A 260 12.80 -31.45 35.34
CA LYS A 260 14.26 -31.51 35.40
C LYS A 260 14.75 -32.58 36.36
N ALA A 261 14.12 -32.70 37.55
CA ALA A 261 14.48 -33.71 38.53
C ALA A 261 14.27 -35.15 38.01
N ILE A 262 13.29 -35.34 37.10
CA ILE A 262 12.99 -36.65 36.46
C ILE A 262 13.85 -36.84 35.17
N GLY A 263 14.74 -35.88 34.83
CA GLY A 263 15.70 -36.02 33.71
C GLY A 263 15.28 -35.35 32.40
N ALA A 264 14.25 -34.50 32.41
CA ALA A 264 13.89 -33.75 31.21
C ALA A 264 14.99 -32.75 30.82
N SER A 265 15.36 -32.72 29.53
CA SER A 265 16.39 -31.80 29.04
C SER A 265 15.85 -30.36 28.95
N ASN A 266 16.72 -29.38 29.20
CA ASN A 266 16.38 -27.96 28.99
C ASN A 266 15.86 -27.66 27.57
N ARG A 267 16.41 -28.34 26.55
CA ARG A 267 15.97 -28.19 25.14
C ARG A 267 14.52 -28.60 24.95
N SER A 268 14.07 -29.62 25.64
CA SER A 268 12.68 -30.11 25.58
C SER A 268 11.69 -29.12 26.20
N LEU A 269 12.04 -28.53 27.34
CA LEU A 269 11.23 -27.51 28.02
C LEU A 269 11.16 -26.19 27.16
N LEU A 270 12.31 -25.79 26.67
CA LEU A 270 12.45 -24.63 25.78
C LEU A 270 11.63 -24.80 24.48
N GLY A 271 11.67 -26.01 23.91
CA GLY A 271 10.91 -26.36 22.70
C GLY A 271 9.38 -26.27 22.91
N SER A 272 8.87 -26.62 24.10
CA SER A 272 7.44 -26.49 24.39
C SER A 272 6.96 -25.06 24.50
N LEU A 273 7.78 -24.15 25.07
CA LEU A 273 7.47 -22.72 25.15
C LEU A 273 7.58 -22.05 23.76
N ALA A 274 8.60 -22.42 22.97
CA ALA A 274 8.75 -21.94 21.60
C ALA A 274 7.56 -22.37 20.71
N LEU A 275 7.13 -23.64 20.82
CA LEU A 275 5.96 -24.13 20.10
C LEU A 275 4.69 -23.37 20.50
N GLN A 276 4.52 -23.09 21.77
CA GLN A 276 3.39 -22.29 22.26
C GLN A 276 3.39 -20.87 21.71
N ALA A 277 4.56 -20.19 21.68
CA ALA A 277 4.70 -18.87 21.12
C ALA A 277 4.34 -18.85 19.62
N VAL A 278 4.84 -19.83 18.86
CA VAL A 278 4.55 -19.98 17.44
C VAL A 278 3.06 -20.23 17.19
N LEU A 279 2.42 -21.09 17.99
CA LEU A 279 0.97 -21.35 17.84
C LEU A 279 0.14 -20.11 18.10
N VAL A 280 0.45 -19.34 19.15
CA VAL A 280 -0.25 -18.08 19.46
C VAL A 280 -0.03 -17.06 18.35
N ALA A 281 1.20 -16.91 17.84
CA ALA A 281 1.51 -15.99 16.75
C ALA A 281 0.76 -16.37 15.46
N LEU A 282 0.75 -17.65 15.09
CA LEU A 282 0.04 -18.12 13.89
C LEU A 282 -1.48 -17.94 14.02
N LEU A 283 -2.06 -18.22 15.19
CA LEU A 283 -3.48 -17.97 15.43
C LEU A 283 -3.82 -16.48 15.38
N ALA A 284 -2.94 -15.62 15.91
CA ALA A 284 -3.12 -14.18 15.86
C ALA A 284 -3.06 -13.66 14.40
N VAL A 285 -2.09 -14.12 13.62
CA VAL A 285 -1.98 -13.75 12.20
C VAL A 285 -3.15 -14.29 11.37
N ALA A 286 -3.60 -15.52 11.61
CA ALA A 286 -4.75 -16.09 10.93
C ALA A 286 -6.05 -15.30 11.24
N LEU A 287 -6.25 -14.91 12.49
CA LEU A 287 -7.36 -14.05 12.88
C LEU A 287 -7.23 -12.66 12.26
N ALA A 288 -6.01 -12.11 12.22
CA ALA A 288 -5.72 -10.82 11.60
C ALA A 288 -6.04 -10.82 10.10
N ALA A 289 -5.71 -11.91 9.39
CA ALA A 289 -6.03 -12.07 7.97
C ALA A 289 -7.54 -12.05 7.68
N VAL A 290 -8.36 -12.44 8.65
CA VAL A 290 -9.83 -12.31 8.56
C VAL A 290 -10.26 -10.89 8.93
N LEU A 291 -9.73 -10.34 10.03
CA LEU A 291 -10.13 -9.00 10.51
C LEU A 291 -9.78 -7.89 9.50
N GLN A 292 -8.68 -8.01 8.77
CA GLN A 292 -8.29 -7.03 7.76
C GLN A 292 -9.33 -6.89 6.64
N LEU A 293 -10.09 -7.96 6.31
CA LEU A 293 -11.15 -7.89 5.29
C LEU A 293 -12.28 -6.91 5.70
N PHE A 294 -12.49 -6.73 7.00
CA PHE A 294 -13.48 -5.79 7.53
C PHE A 294 -12.87 -4.40 7.81
N LEU A 295 -11.59 -4.33 8.13
CA LEU A 295 -10.94 -3.09 8.48
C LEU A 295 -10.42 -2.34 7.25
N ALA A 296 -9.92 -3.02 6.22
CA ALA A 296 -9.38 -2.39 5.02
C ALA A 296 -10.40 -1.46 4.31
N PRO A 297 -11.69 -1.84 4.13
CA PRO A 297 -12.68 -0.95 3.54
C PRO A 297 -13.05 0.27 4.39
N ALA A 298 -12.73 0.25 5.69
CA ALA A 298 -13.02 1.37 6.59
C ALA A 298 -11.91 2.46 6.54
N PHE A 299 -10.80 2.20 5.85
CA PHE A 299 -9.77 3.20 5.65
C PHE A 299 -10.18 4.18 4.54
N PRO A 300 -9.85 5.47 4.69
CA PRO A 300 -10.18 6.50 3.69
C PRO A 300 -9.38 6.35 2.39
N LEU A 301 -8.29 5.60 2.41
CA LEU A 301 -7.44 5.30 1.26
C LEU A 301 -7.63 3.85 0.85
N LYS A 302 -7.57 3.55 -0.44
CA LYS A 302 -7.62 2.18 -0.94
C LYS A 302 -6.44 1.36 -0.39
N VAL A 303 -6.75 0.20 0.19
CA VAL A 303 -5.76 -0.70 0.78
C VAL A 303 -5.70 -1.98 -0.04
N SER A 304 -4.66 -2.14 -0.83
CA SER A 304 -4.44 -3.33 -1.65
C SER A 304 -3.45 -4.27 -0.96
N VAL A 305 -3.96 -5.23 -0.17
CA VAL A 305 -3.08 -6.19 0.52
C VAL A 305 -2.54 -7.21 -0.48
N PRO A 306 -1.21 -7.23 -0.74
CA PRO A 306 -0.65 -8.12 -1.73
C PRO A 306 -0.70 -9.58 -1.24
N THR A 307 -0.91 -10.51 -2.17
CA THR A 307 -0.96 -11.96 -1.87
C THR A 307 0.30 -12.43 -1.12
N ARG A 308 1.45 -11.83 -1.40
CA ARG A 308 2.70 -12.12 -0.69
C ARG A 308 2.63 -11.83 0.81
N ALA A 309 1.81 -10.88 1.28
CA ALA A 309 1.68 -10.57 2.69
C ALA A 309 1.11 -11.75 3.49
N PHE A 310 0.22 -12.55 2.90
CA PHE A 310 -0.41 -13.70 3.58
C PHE A 310 0.54 -14.85 3.91
N TRP A 311 1.72 -14.90 3.32
CA TRP A 311 2.75 -15.87 3.69
C TRP A 311 3.98 -15.22 4.34
N GLN A 312 4.32 -13.98 3.99
CA GLN A 312 5.43 -13.24 4.59
C GLN A 312 5.18 -12.88 6.05
N LEU A 313 4.00 -12.32 6.37
CA LEU A 313 3.66 -11.93 7.73
C LEU A 313 3.64 -13.12 8.70
N PRO A 314 3.03 -14.30 8.40
CA PRO A 314 3.16 -15.48 9.24
C PRO A 314 4.61 -15.94 9.43
N LEU A 315 5.43 -15.91 8.38
CA LEU A 315 6.83 -16.33 8.46
C LEU A 315 7.62 -15.42 9.39
N ILE A 316 7.46 -14.10 9.25
CA ILE A 316 8.11 -13.11 10.13
C ILE A 316 7.58 -13.26 11.57
N ALA A 317 6.26 -13.46 11.75
CA ALA A 317 5.66 -13.67 13.05
C ALA A 317 6.24 -14.89 13.78
N VAL A 318 6.48 -15.99 13.07
CA VAL A 318 7.18 -17.18 13.61
C VAL A 318 8.60 -16.81 14.02
N GLY A 319 9.35 -16.09 13.19
CA GLY A 319 10.69 -15.63 13.53
C GLY A 319 10.70 -14.77 14.80
N VAL A 320 9.80 -13.79 14.87
CA VAL A 320 9.63 -12.91 16.05
C VAL A 320 9.24 -13.72 17.28
N ALA A 321 8.30 -14.67 17.15
CA ALA A 321 7.88 -15.53 18.26
C ALA A 321 9.03 -16.39 18.81
N LEU A 322 9.88 -16.93 17.93
CA LEU A 322 11.05 -17.70 18.33
C LEU A 322 12.10 -16.82 19.03
N LEU A 323 12.38 -15.64 18.52
CA LEU A 323 13.33 -14.69 19.11
C LEU A 323 12.84 -14.18 20.48
N ALA A 324 11.58 -13.78 20.58
CA ALA A 324 10.96 -13.35 21.82
C ALA A 324 10.91 -14.49 22.86
N GLY A 325 10.60 -15.72 22.40
CA GLY A 325 10.66 -16.92 23.21
C GLY A 325 12.05 -17.18 23.77
N LEU A 326 13.09 -17.12 22.95
CA LEU A 326 14.49 -17.29 23.36
C LEU A 326 14.96 -16.23 24.37
N ALA A 327 14.57 -14.96 24.17
CA ALA A 327 14.92 -13.87 25.09
C ALA A 327 14.26 -14.06 26.48
N GLY A 328 12.96 -14.42 26.51
CA GLY A 328 12.26 -14.74 27.77
C GLY A 328 12.86 -15.93 28.51
N MET A 329 13.30 -16.94 27.77
CA MET A 329 13.86 -18.19 28.32
C MET A 329 15.26 -18.01 28.93
N ARG A 330 16.12 -17.18 28.35
CA ARG A 330 17.47 -16.89 28.90
C ARG A 330 17.36 -16.36 30.34
N ARG A 331 16.37 -15.55 30.62
CA ARG A 331 16.14 -14.94 31.93
C ARG A 331 15.64 -15.99 32.97
N VAL A 332 14.78 -16.92 32.53
CA VAL A 332 14.24 -18.01 33.39
C VAL A 332 15.30 -19.10 33.61
N ALA A 333 16.12 -19.44 32.63
CA ALA A 333 17.18 -20.43 32.76
C ALA A 333 18.31 -20.01 33.76
N ASN A 334 18.53 -18.68 33.87
CA ASN A 334 19.51 -18.09 34.79
C ASN A 334 18.94 -17.82 36.21
N SER A 335 17.66 -18.06 36.50
CA SER A 335 17.11 -17.97 37.83
C SER A 335 17.52 -19.19 38.63
N ASP A 336 18.10 -18.96 39.82
CA ASP A 336 18.62 -19.97 40.71
C ASP A 336 17.49 -20.92 41.22
N PRO A 337 17.57 -22.24 41.00
CA PRO A 337 16.58 -23.19 41.51
C PRO A 337 16.38 -23.14 43.06
N ALA A 338 17.39 -22.65 43.79
CA ALA A 338 17.33 -22.52 45.25
C ALA A 338 16.23 -21.56 45.74
N LEU A 339 15.88 -20.54 44.92
CA LEU A 339 14.80 -19.61 45.24
C LEU A 339 13.39 -20.24 45.17
N ALA A 340 13.22 -21.36 44.48
CA ALA A 340 11.95 -22.10 44.42
C ALA A 340 11.68 -22.92 45.69
N PHE A 341 12.70 -23.23 46.48
CA PHE A 341 12.60 -24.02 47.72
C PHE A 341 12.64 -23.15 48.98
N SER A 342 13.10 -21.89 48.92
CA SER A 342 13.19 -20.98 50.06
C SER A 342 11.85 -20.34 50.49
N GLY A 343 10.79 -20.52 49.74
CA GLY A 343 9.44 -19.97 50.04
C GLY A 343 8.50 -20.88 50.81
N ALA A 344 8.96 -21.99 51.40
CA ALA A 344 8.11 -22.97 52.15
C ALA A 344 8.25 -22.90 53.66
N SER A 345 8.82 -21.83 54.22
CA SER A 345 8.88 -21.61 55.67
C SER A 345 8.46 -20.19 56.00
N GLY A 346 7.18 -19.96 56.07
CA GLY A 346 6.53 -18.75 56.53
C GLY A 346 5.04 -18.97 56.65
#